data_959d1bac5f4517eff6ae4c5d5d6f06fd
#
_entry.id   959d1bac5f4517eff6ae4c5d5d6f06fd
#
_cell.length_a   1.000
_cell.length_b   1.000
_cell.length_c   1.000
_cell.angle_alpha   90.00
_cell.angle_beta   90.00
_cell.angle_gamma   90.00
#
_symmetry.space_group_name_H-M   'P 1'
#
loop_
_entity.id
_entity.type
_entity.pdbx_description
1 polymer ?
#
loop_
_entity_poly.entity_id
_entity_poly.type
_entity_poly.pdbx_seq_one_letter_code
_entity_poly.pdbx_strand_id
1 'polypeptide(L)'
;MQLADIEPGLHVMWDDSPSVETRNNLIQKIDAFNHRTFPSKFERFALLLQDDAACLKGGVSGMIYCDWLFVDGLWVDDGLRHRGIGTELMKRAESHAIARGCHSVWLDTFQARGFYEALGYELFGMLDNYPAGQKRYFLRKRLTQA
;
A
#
# COMPACT_ATOMS: atom_id res chain seq x y z
N MET A 1 9.86 28.19 -21.06
CA MET A 1 9.31 27.33 -22.11
C MET A 1 7.79 27.27 -21.96
N GLN A 2 7.09 27.66 -23.01
CA GLN A 2 5.63 27.48 -23.03
C GLN A 2 5.30 26.15 -23.67
N LEU A 3 4.27 25.45 -23.18
CA LEU A 3 3.87 24.16 -23.75
C LEU A 3 3.41 24.28 -25.21
N ALA A 4 2.81 25.42 -25.56
CA ALA A 4 2.42 25.70 -26.94
C ALA A 4 3.62 25.81 -27.91
N ASP A 5 4.83 26.04 -27.38
CA ASP A 5 6.06 26.04 -28.20
C ASP A 5 6.52 24.63 -28.56
N ILE A 6 6.05 23.62 -27.78
CA ILE A 6 6.34 22.20 -28.02
C ILE A 6 5.36 21.66 -29.07
N GLU A 7 4.07 21.88 -28.83
CA GLU A 7 3.01 21.45 -29.73
C GLU A 7 1.80 22.38 -29.60
N PRO A 8 1.31 22.92 -30.73
CA PRO A 8 0.11 23.76 -30.70
C PRO A 8 -1.10 23.03 -30.13
N GLY A 9 -1.84 23.75 -29.30
CA GLY A 9 -3.05 23.21 -28.66
C GLY A 9 -2.84 22.58 -27.28
N LEU A 10 -1.59 22.43 -26.82
CA LEU A 10 -1.34 21.97 -25.45
C LEU A 10 -1.55 23.11 -24.44
N HIS A 11 -2.23 22.80 -23.38
CA HIS A 11 -2.42 23.70 -22.22
C HIS A 11 -2.46 22.90 -20.92
N VAL A 12 -2.11 23.56 -19.83
CA VAL A 12 -2.21 22.98 -18.48
C VAL A 12 -3.54 23.41 -17.85
N MET A 13 -4.20 22.46 -17.23
CA MET A 13 -5.41 22.71 -16.46
C MET A 13 -5.22 22.20 -15.03
N TRP A 14 -5.57 23.04 -14.05
CA TRP A 14 -5.64 22.63 -12.66
C TRP A 14 -6.99 21.98 -12.34
N ASP A 15 -6.95 20.92 -11.58
CA ASP A 15 -8.13 20.29 -10.99
C ASP A 15 -7.83 20.08 -9.50
N ASP A 16 -8.37 20.95 -8.66
CA ASP A 16 -8.13 20.94 -7.21
C ASP A 16 -8.93 19.86 -6.49
N SER A 17 -9.88 19.21 -7.16
CA SER A 17 -10.71 18.16 -6.58
C SER A 17 -10.96 17.03 -7.60
N PRO A 18 -9.91 16.38 -8.06
CA PRO A 18 -10.02 15.40 -9.13
C PRO A 18 -10.92 14.23 -8.72
N SER A 19 -11.80 13.82 -9.62
CA SER A 19 -12.59 12.62 -9.46
C SER A 19 -11.70 11.37 -9.42
N VAL A 20 -12.23 10.28 -8.87
CA VAL A 20 -11.54 8.98 -8.93
C VAL A 20 -11.25 8.58 -10.37
N GLU A 21 -12.18 8.86 -11.29
CA GLU A 21 -12.02 8.59 -12.71
C GLU A 21 -10.85 9.38 -13.31
N THR A 22 -10.75 10.68 -13.04
CA THR A 22 -9.64 11.52 -13.51
C THR A 22 -8.29 10.98 -13.05
N ARG A 23 -8.20 10.61 -11.76
CA ARG A 23 -6.99 10.02 -11.19
C ARG A 23 -6.67 8.66 -11.82
N ASN A 24 -7.68 7.80 -11.96
CA ASN A 24 -7.50 6.48 -12.57
C ASN A 24 -7.05 6.57 -14.03
N ASN A 25 -7.56 7.51 -14.79
CA ASN A 25 -7.12 7.74 -16.18
C ASN A 25 -5.63 8.04 -16.25
N LEU A 26 -5.10 8.88 -15.36
CA LEU A 26 -3.68 9.18 -15.31
C LEU A 26 -2.86 7.93 -14.91
N ILE A 27 -3.30 7.22 -13.88
CA ILE A 27 -2.62 6.01 -13.40
C ILE A 27 -2.60 4.92 -14.49
N GLN A 28 -3.70 4.73 -15.21
CA GLN A 28 -3.76 3.78 -16.32
C GLN A 28 -2.74 4.10 -17.44
N LYS A 29 -2.48 5.38 -17.70
CA LYS A 29 -1.45 5.79 -18.67
C LYS A 29 -0.04 5.39 -18.19
N ILE A 30 0.22 5.56 -16.90
CA ILE A 30 1.48 5.17 -16.27
C ILE A 30 1.63 3.64 -16.31
N ASP A 31 0.59 2.92 -15.93
CA ASP A 31 0.58 1.45 -15.93
C ASP A 31 0.82 0.88 -17.33
N ALA A 32 0.16 1.45 -18.33
CA ALA A 32 0.34 1.04 -19.73
C ALA A 32 1.78 1.28 -20.21
N PHE A 33 2.38 2.39 -19.80
CA PHE A 33 3.79 2.70 -20.12
C PHE A 33 4.74 1.69 -19.44
N ASN A 34 4.52 1.42 -18.16
CA ASN A 34 5.35 0.49 -17.39
C ASN A 34 5.22 -0.95 -17.88
N HIS A 35 4.01 -1.35 -18.27
CA HIS A 35 3.73 -2.72 -18.73
C HIS A 35 4.53 -3.11 -19.99
N ARG A 36 4.92 -2.15 -20.81
CA ARG A 36 5.77 -2.41 -22.00
C ARG A 36 7.13 -2.97 -21.61
N THR A 37 7.68 -2.52 -20.47
CA THR A 37 9.01 -2.93 -19.98
C THR A 37 8.89 -3.99 -18.89
N PHE A 38 7.90 -3.84 -18.02
CA PHE A 38 7.68 -4.73 -16.87
C PHE A 38 6.24 -5.26 -16.89
N PRO A 39 5.95 -6.25 -17.74
CA PRO A 39 4.61 -6.84 -17.79
C PRO A 39 4.33 -7.56 -16.49
N SER A 40 3.59 -6.92 -15.61
CA SER A 40 3.18 -7.47 -14.32
C SER A 40 1.70 -7.18 -14.09
N LYS A 41 1.02 -8.14 -13.50
CA LYS A 41 -0.37 -7.99 -13.12
C LYS A 41 -0.47 -7.18 -11.83
N PHE A 42 -1.35 -6.20 -11.82
CA PHE A 42 -1.68 -5.41 -10.64
C PHE A 42 -2.92 -6.00 -9.99
N GLU A 43 -2.83 -6.33 -8.69
CA GLU A 43 -3.95 -6.86 -7.92
C GLU A 43 -4.13 -6.07 -6.62
N ARG A 44 -5.38 -5.78 -6.27
CA ARG A 44 -5.75 -5.25 -4.97
C ARG A 44 -6.50 -6.31 -4.17
N PHE A 45 -6.32 -6.31 -2.86
CA PHE A 45 -7.10 -7.17 -1.98
C PHE A 45 -7.39 -6.48 -0.65
N ALA A 46 -8.42 -6.97 0.01
CA ALA A 46 -8.70 -6.66 1.41
C ALA A 46 -9.13 -7.95 2.13
N LEU A 47 -8.59 -8.16 3.32
CA LEU A 47 -9.02 -9.19 4.25
C LEU A 47 -9.71 -8.48 5.40
N LEU A 48 -10.99 -8.73 5.59
CA LEU A 48 -11.83 -8.02 6.54
C LEU A 48 -12.21 -8.94 7.72
N LEU A 49 -12.11 -8.38 8.91
CA LEU A 49 -12.65 -8.97 10.13
C LEU A 49 -13.99 -8.30 10.45
N GLN A 50 -15.05 -9.08 10.46
CA GLN A 50 -16.40 -8.59 10.69
C GLN A 50 -17.06 -9.38 11.81
N ASP A 51 -17.98 -8.77 12.53
CA ASP A 51 -18.86 -9.45 13.47
C ASP A 51 -20.09 -10.05 12.76
N ASP A 52 -20.98 -10.72 13.52
CA ASP A 52 -22.16 -11.36 12.98
C ASP A 52 -23.16 -10.36 12.35
N ALA A 53 -23.07 -9.07 12.72
CA ALA A 53 -23.86 -7.99 12.13
C ALA A 53 -23.18 -7.36 10.89
N ALA A 54 -22.09 -7.95 10.40
CA ALA A 54 -21.27 -7.45 9.30
C ALA A 54 -20.60 -6.08 9.58
N CYS A 55 -20.46 -5.72 10.86
CA CYS A 55 -19.72 -4.52 11.24
C CYS A 55 -18.22 -4.78 11.17
N LEU A 56 -17.48 -3.87 10.56
CA LEU A 56 -16.04 -3.97 10.44
C LEU A 56 -15.36 -3.85 11.80
N LYS A 57 -14.56 -4.84 12.17
CA LYS A 57 -13.81 -4.92 13.43
C LYS A 57 -12.30 -4.91 13.24
N GLY A 58 -11.85 -5.06 12.03
CA GLY A 58 -10.44 -5.00 11.66
C GLY A 58 -10.25 -5.37 10.21
N GLY A 59 -9.02 -5.31 9.75
CA GLY A 59 -8.69 -5.72 8.40
C GLY A 59 -7.31 -5.30 7.97
N VAL A 60 -6.90 -5.87 6.87
CA VAL A 60 -5.67 -5.53 6.17
C VAL A 60 -5.97 -5.40 4.69
N SER A 61 -5.44 -4.39 4.06
CA SER A 61 -5.54 -4.19 2.62
C SER A 61 -4.16 -4.00 2.00
N GLY A 62 -4.06 -4.31 0.73
CA GLY A 62 -2.80 -4.19 0.05
C GLY A 62 -2.90 -4.28 -1.46
N MET A 63 -1.75 -4.12 -2.08
CA MET A 63 -1.57 -4.20 -3.53
C MET A 63 -0.40 -5.11 -3.85
N ILE A 64 -0.57 -5.93 -4.86
CA ILE A 64 0.48 -6.78 -5.41
C ILE A 64 0.84 -6.26 -6.78
N TYR A 65 2.13 -5.95 -6.98
CA TYR A 65 2.66 -5.50 -8.24
C TYR A 65 4.15 -5.79 -8.31
N CYS A 66 4.62 -6.30 -9.45
CA CYS A 66 6.03 -6.63 -9.68
C CYS A 66 6.64 -7.49 -8.56
N ASP A 67 5.91 -8.52 -8.13
CA ASP A 67 6.32 -9.50 -7.12
C ASP A 67 6.57 -8.92 -5.71
N TRP A 68 6.02 -7.74 -5.46
CA TRP A 68 6.00 -7.10 -4.15
C TRP A 68 4.57 -6.91 -3.65
N LEU A 69 4.40 -7.12 -2.35
CA LEU A 69 3.21 -6.69 -1.63
C LEU A 69 3.45 -5.31 -1.04
N PHE A 70 2.55 -4.36 -1.29
CA PHE A 70 2.43 -3.13 -0.51
C PHE A 70 1.22 -3.24 0.41
N VAL A 71 1.42 -3.15 1.72
CA VAL A 71 0.33 -3.08 2.69
C VAL A 71 -0.03 -1.62 2.88
N ASP A 72 -1.21 -1.23 2.43
CA ASP A 72 -1.68 0.15 2.50
C ASP A 72 -2.59 0.44 3.69
N GLY A 73 -3.10 -0.58 4.38
CA GLY A 73 -3.91 -0.42 5.57
C GLY A 73 -3.92 -1.65 6.47
N LEU A 74 -3.76 -1.43 7.75
CA LEU A 74 -3.98 -2.41 8.80
C LEU A 74 -4.66 -1.72 9.98
N TRP A 75 -5.80 -2.23 10.38
CA TRP A 75 -6.56 -1.68 11.49
C TRP A 75 -7.25 -2.79 12.29
N VAL A 76 -7.27 -2.61 13.60
CA VAL A 76 -8.02 -3.47 14.55
C VAL A 76 -8.77 -2.55 15.50
N ASP A 77 -10.04 -2.85 15.72
CA ASP A 77 -10.89 -2.11 16.64
C ASP A 77 -10.26 -2.05 18.04
N ASP A 78 -10.37 -0.91 18.72
CA ASP A 78 -9.75 -0.66 20.02
C ASP A 78 -10.05 -1.76 21.04
N GLY A 79 -11.29 -2.23 21.09
CA GLY A 79 -11.73 -3.28 22.00
C GLY A 79 -11.13 -4.66 21.72
N LEU A 80 -10.50 -4.85 20.58
CA LEU A 80 -9.91 -6.12 20.14
C LEU A 80 -8.38 -6.09 20.06
N ARG A 81 -7.76 -4.96 20.40
CA ARG A 81 -6.30 -4.82 20.39
C ARG A 81 -5.63 -5.65 21.47
N HIS A 82 -4.32 -5.89 21.31
CA HIS A 82 -3.48 -6.68 22.21
C HIS A 82 -3.90 -8.15 22.35
N ARG A 83 -4.57 -8.70 21.33
CA ARG A 83 -4.99 -10.10 21.26
C ARG A 83 -4.37 -10.87 20.10
N GLY A 84 -3.37 -10.29 19.44
CA GLY A 84 -2.68 -10.93 18.31
C GLY A 84 -3.42 -10.86 16.96
N ILE A 85 -4.54 -10.15 16.88
CA ILE A 85 -5.35 -10.06 15.64
C ILE A 85 -4.57 -9.39 14.52
N GLY A 86 -3.89 -8.26 14.81
CA GLY A 86 -3.07 -7.57 13.81
C GLY A 86 -1.95 -8.46 13.25
N THR A 87 -1.31 -9.23 14.11
CA THR A 87 -0.29 -10.21 13.72
C THR A 87 -0.88 -11.28 12.79
N GLU A 88 -2.05 -11.81 13.13
CA GLU A 88 -2.73 -12.82 12.31
C GLU A 88 -3.14 -12.26 10.95
N LEU A 89 -3.67 -11.04 10.90
CA LEU A 89 -4.03 -10.38 9.65
C LEU A 89 -2.80 -10.19 8.76
N MET A 90 -1.68 -9.76 9.32
CA MET A 90 -0.42 -9.61 8.57
C MET A 90 0.08 -10.96 8.04
N LYS A 91 0.07 -12.01 8.85
CA LYS A 91 0.46 -13.36 8.40
C LYS A 91 -0.39 -13.85 7.23
N ARG A 92 -1.69 -13.62 7.28
CA ARG A 92 -2.60 -13.99 6.18
C ARG A 92 -2.33 -13.18 4.92
N ALA A 93 -2.09 -11.88 5.04
CA ALA A 93 -1.72 -11.04 3.91
C ALA A 93 -0.39 -11.50 3.26
N GLU A 94 0.60 -11.80 4.09
CA GLU A 94 1.89 -12.32 3.61
C GLU A 94 1.74 -13.69 2.92
N SER A 95 0.95 -14.59 3.49
CA SER A 95 0.66 -15.90 2.87
C SER A 95 -0.06 -15.75 1.53
N HIS A 96 -1.02 -14.83 1.44
CA HIS A 96 -1.71 -14.50 0.20
C HIS A 96 -0.71 -13.99 -0.86
N ALA A 97 0.18 -13.10 -0.46
CA ALA A 97 1.21 -12.55 -1.35
C ALA A 97 2.18 -13.65 -1.85
N ILE A 98 2.64 -14.53 -0.96
CA ILE A 98 3.50 -15.67 -1.33
C ILE A 98 2.79 -16.57 -2.36
N ALA A 99 1.51 -16.87 -2.15
CA ALA A 99 0.73 -17.67 -3.09
C ALA A 99 0.59 -17.02 -4.47
N ARG A 100 0.75 -15.69 -4.54
CA ARG A 100 0.75 -14.90 -5.78
C ARG A 100 2.15 -14.67 -6.37
N GLY A 101 3.19 -15.28 -5.79
CA GLY A 101 4.56 -15.18 -6.29
C GLY A 101 5.36 -13.99 -5.74
N CYS A 102 4.86 -13.28 -4.74
CA CYS A 102 5.61 -12.20 -4.11
C CYS A 102 6.78 -12.74 -3.30
N HIS A 103 7.93 -12.05 -3.41
CA HIS A 103 9.10 -12.37 -2.61
C HIS A 103 9.35 -11.39 -1.46
N SER A 104 8.65 -10.28 -1.44
CA SER A 104 8.89 -9.21 -0.45
C SER A 104 7.63 -8.40 -0.19
N VAL A 105 7.62 -7.71 0.94
CA VAL A 105 6.55 -6.81 1.36
C VAL A 105 7.16 -5.52 1.91
N TRP A 106 6.48 -4.42 1.68
CA TRP A 106 6.84 -3.13 2.28
C TRP A 106 5.59 -2.39 2.74
N LEU A 107 5.79 -1.45 3.66
CA LEU A 107 4.74 -0.61 4.20
C LEU A 107 5.35 0.65 4.82
N ASP A 108 4.49 1.57 5.22
CA ASP A 108 4.87 2.72 5.99
C ASP A 108 3.95 2.91 7.20
N THR A 109 4.47 3.54 8.25
CA THR A 109 3.73 3.76 9.49
C THR A 109 4.25 4.98 10.24
N PHE A 110 3.40 5.63 11.02
CA PHE A 110 3.78 6.70 11.95
C PHE A 110 4.08 6.17 13.35
N GLN A 111 3.30 5.23 13.85
CA GLN A 111 3.25 4.88 15.26
C GLN A 111 3.54 3.41 15.56
N ALA A 112 3.45 2.55 14.57
CA ALA A 112 3.50 1.10 14.77
C ALA A 112 4.84 0.45 14.38
N ARG A 113 5.94 1.22 14.33
CA ARG A 113 7.26 0.71 13.95
C ARG A 113 7.64 -0.54 14.74
N GLY A 114 7.51 -0.50 16.07
CA GLY A 114 7.84 -1.64 16.94
C GLY A 114 7.01 -2.89 16.67
N PHE A 115 5.72 -2.71 16.35
CA PHE A 115 4.85 -3.81 15.97
C PHE A 115 5.38 -4.54 14.74
N TYR A 116 5.73 -3.82 13.70
CA TYR A 116 6.24 -4.41 12.46
C TYR A 116 7.64 -4.99 12.63
N GLU A 117 8.51 -4.32 13.40
CA GLU A 117 9.84 -4.88 13.70
C GLU A 117 9.74 -6.22 14.42
N ALA A 118 8.78 -6.37 15.34
CA ALA A 118 8.51 -7.65 16.01
C ALA A 118 8.03 -8.75 15.05
N LEU A 119 7.47 -8.38 13.88
CA LEU A 119 7.08 -9.31 12.82
C LEU A 119 8.21 -9.60 11.81
N GLY A 120 9.41 -9.07 12.05
CA GLY A 120 10.57 -9.30 11.20
C GLY A 120 10.79 -8.25 10.11
N TYR A 121 10.08 -7.12 10.16
CA TYR A 121 10.29 -6.01 9.23
C TYR A 121 11.52 -5.22 9.62
N GLU A 122 12.23 -4.71 8.64
CA GLU A 122 13.39 -3.84 8.82
C GLU A 122 13.13 -2.44 8.27
N LEU A 123 13.63 -1.44 8.96
CA LEU A 123 13.55 -0.05 8.51
C LEU A 123 14.44 0.15 7.28
N PHE A 124 13.92 0.76 6.21
CA PHE A 124 14.73 1.13 5.05
C PHE A 124 14.66 2.61 4.69
N GLY A 125 13.81 3.38 5.36
CA GLY A 125 13.71 4.82 5.14
C GLY A 125 12.89 5.53 6.19
N MET A 126 13.09 6.84 6.30
CA MET A 126 12.36 7.71 7.20
C MET A 126 12.10 9.05 6.53
N LEU A 127 10.93 9.64 6.82
CA LEU A 127 10.63 11.03 6.50
C LEU A 127 10.34 11.79 7.79
N ASP A 128 11.01 12.95 7.94
CA ASP A 128 10.78 13.85 9.06
C ASP A 128 9.56 14.75 8.81
N ASN A 129 8.93 15.21 9.90
CA ASN A 129 7.77 16.11 9.82
C ASN A 129 6.66 15.61 8.90
N TYR A 130 6.32 14.35 9.04
CA TYR A 130 5.28 13.70 8.25
C TYR A 130 4.43 12.80 9.15
N PRO A 131 3.45 13.34 9.91
CA PRO A 131 3.08 14.75 10.06
C PRO A 131 4.05 15.57 10.92
N ALA A 132 3.78 16.88 11.06
CA ALA A 132 4.63 17.82 11.82
C ALA A 132 4.96 17.28 13.22
N GLY A 133 6.25 17.32 13.57
CA GLY A 133 6.75 16.80 14.84
C GLY A 133 6.83 15.27 14.92
N GLN A 134 6.44 14.56 13.87
CA GLN A 134 6.46 13.10 13.80
C GLN A 134 7.38 12.62 12.68
N LYS A 135 7.66 11.33 12.70
CA LYS A 135 8.41 10.67 11.63
C LYS A 135 7.51 9.63 10.97
N ARG A 136 7.70 9.46 9.67
CA ARG A 136 7.11 8.35 8.93
C ARG A 136 8.19 7.33 8.65
N TYR A 137 7.93 6.09 9.03
CA TYR A 137 8.88 4.99 8.92
C TYR A 137 8.48 4.08 7.76
N PHE A 138 9.45 3.72 6.94
CA PHE A 138 9.28 2.80 5.82
C PHE A 138 9.99 1.50 6.14
N LEU A 139 9.24 0.40 6.16
CA LEU A 139 9.74 -0.91 6.55
C LEU A 139 9.49 -1.93 5.46
N ARG A 140 10.35 -2.93 5.39
CA ARG A 140 10.25 -4.05 4.45
C ARG A 140 10.59 -5.36 5.10
N LYS A 141 10.15 -6.44 4.47
CA LYS A 141 10.45 -7.81 4.90
C LYS A 141 10.55 -8.71 3.68
N ARG A 142 11.55 -9.59 3.67
CA ARG A 142 11.61 -10.65 2.70
C ARG A 142 10.64 -11.75 3.10
N LEU A 143 9.81 -12.17 2.15
CA LEU A 143 8.87 -13.27 2.36
C LEU A 143 9.57 -14.59 2.05
N THR A 144 9.41 -15.55 2.96
CA THR A 144 9.94 -16.90 2.78
C THR A 144 8.78 -17.85 2.56
N GLN A 145 8.89 -18.70 1.55
CA GLN A 145 7.96 -19.81 1.42
C GLN A 145 8.22 -20.81 2.57
N ALA A 146 7.15 -21.16 3.24
CA ALA A 146 7.20 -22.18 4.27
C ALA A 146 7.41 -23.56 3.65
#